data_617ac0485f162845fd606bf438d6ec0e
#
_entry.id   617ac0485f162845fd606bf438d6ec0e
#
_cell.length_a   1.000
_cell.length_b   1.000
_cell.length_c   1.000
_cell.angle_alpha   90.00
_cell.angle_beta   90.00
_cell.angle_gamma   90.00
#
_symmetry.space_group_name_H-M   'P 1'
#
loop_
_entity.id
_entity.type
_entity.pdbx_description
1 polymer ?
#
loop_
_entity_poly.entity_id
_entity_poly.type
_entity_poly.pdbx_seq_one_letter_code
_entity_poly.pdbx_strand_id
1 'polypeptide(L)'
;MRITTKSLLLTVTLVLPAFVFLNAQGPAGTPFRIEKLDPALDDIIAPDAKLEILGDRFALTEGPVWIPAEAGQDGYLLFSDNAANVIYKWTPNRPLSVFLENSGFTGRDNSKVGAQTVAGRVAILLIGSNGLALDPQGRLVVTAMADRTVYRLEKDGKRTILADQFEGKRFNGPNDIVVKSDGAVYFTDSVWGLRGAAADPNRELPYSGFFLVKDGKVTLLGGDKDTPGASPNGITLSPDEKYLYVTAGARRTLRYDILADDTVTNGKPFVEDGSDGMRVDTKGNLYTTSGGTPGRIQITSPEGKPLGRLHLPQPDGEPRPRVCATNMAFGDADDRGLYITACTHLLKLRMKVVGVRPGRRY
;
A
#
# COMPACT_ATOMS: atom_id res chain seq x y z
N MET A 1 0.24 -38.39 -83.46
CA MET A 1 -0.95 -38.38 -82.59
C MET A 1 -0.65 -37.44 -81.41
N ARG A 2 -1.12 -36.17 -81.47
CA ARG A 2 -0.88 -35.16 -80.44
C ARG A 2 -2.07 -35.11 -79.51
N ILE A 3 -1.85 -35.41 -78.23
CA ILE A 3 -2.86 -35.30 -77.19
C ILE A 3 -2.69 -33.91 -76.50
N THR A 4 -3.70 -33.08 -76.67
CA THR A 4 -3.79 -31.77 -76.03
C THR A 4 -4.54 -31.92 -74.73
N THR A 5 -3.83 -31.65 -73.56
CA THR A 5 -4.40 -31.59 -72.23
C THR A 5 -4.98 -30.19 -72.00
N LYS A 6 -6.30 -30.07 -71.76
CA LYS A 6 -6.95 -28.86 -71.33
C LYS A 6 -6.91 -28.80 -69.80
N SER A 7 -6.21 -27.82 -69.24
CA SER A 7 -6.28 -27.55 -67.81
C SER A 7 -7.53 -26.72 -67.47
N LEU A 8 -8.34 -27.26 -66.58
CA LEU A 8 -9.51 -26.58 -66.00
C LEU A 8 -9.09 -25.85 -64.76
N LEU A 9 -9.06 -24.52 -64.76
CA LEU A 9 -8.85 -23.68 -63.56
C LEU A 9 -10.18 -23.61 -62.78
N LEU A 10 -10.17 -24.22 -61.61
CA LEU A 10 -11.28 -24.10 -60.66
C LEU A 10 -11.02 -22.92 -59.74
N THR A 11 -11.76 -21.81 -59.90
CA THR A 11 -11.71 -20.66 -59.04
C THR A 11 -12.55 -20.93 -57.81
N VAL A 12 -11.91 -21.17 -56.66
CA VAL A 12 -12.59 -21.31 -55.38
C VAL A 12 -12.72 -19.89 -54.76
N THR A 13 -13.95 -19.38 -54.74
CA THR A 13 -14.27 -18.12 -54.05
C THR A 13 -14.44 -18.42 -52.57
N LEU A 14 -13.47 -18.01 -51.77
CA LEU A 14 -13.54 -18.10 -50.29
C LEU A 14 -14.46 -17.00 -49.77
N VAL A 15 -15.67 -17.33 -49.38
CA VAL A 15 -16.59 -16.44 -48.65
C VAL A 15 -16.20 -16.53 -47.16
N LEU A 16 -15.45 -15.53 -46.65
CA LEU A 16 -15.18 -15.37 -45.22
C LEU A 16 -16.48 -14.86 -44.55
N PRO A 17 -16.98 -15.53 -43.51
CA PRO A 17 -18.07 -14.99 -42.73
C PRO A 17 -17.57 -13.74 -41.97
N ALA A 18 -18.22 -12.62 -42.18
CA ALA A 18 -18.03 -11.44 -41.36
C ALA A 18 -18.51 -11.74 -39.92
N PHE A 19 -17.57 -11.98 -39.02
CA PHE A 19 -17.87 -11.99 -37.59
C PHE A 19 -18.22 -10.56 -37.17
N VAL A 20 -19.51 -10.32 -37.01
CA VAL A 20 -20.02 -9.14 -36.29
C VAL A 20 -19.67 -9.36 -34.83
N PHE A 21 -18.61 -8.71 -34.36
CA PHE A 21 -18.37 -8.58 -32.91
C PHE A 21 -19.50 -7.75 -32.34
N LEU A 22 -20.52 -8.37 -31.81
CA LEU A 22 -21.42 -7.73 -30.87
C LEU A 22 -20.55 -7.35 -29.66
N ASN A 23 -20.23 -6.08 -29.56
CA ASN A 23 -19.77 -5.49 -28.31
C ASN A 23 -20.89 -5.68 -27.29
N ALA A 24 -20.86 -6.78 -26.55
CA ALA A 24 -21.59 -6.86 -25.30
C ALA A 24 -20.92 -5.88 -24.36
N GLN A 25 -21.44 -4.66 -24.31
CA GLN A 25 -21.12 -3.72 -23.24
C GLN A 25 -21.61 -4.38 -21.96
N GLY A 26 -20.64 -4.88 -21.15
CA GLY A 26 -20.92 -5.26 -19.77
C GLY A 26 -21.48 -4.06 -19.00
N PRO A 27 -22.07 -4.25 -17.82
CA PRO A 27 -22.58 -3.15 -17.03
C PRO A 27 -21.47 -2.11 -16.80
N ALA A 28 -21.79 -0.82 -17.06
CA ALA A 28 -20.84 0.27 -16.93
C ALA A 28 -20.23 0.30 -15.53
N GLY A 29 -18.90 0.35 -15.42
CA GLY A 29 -18.18 0.39 -14.14
C GLY A 29 -18.63 1.54 -13.26
N THR A 30 -18.35 1.41 -11.99
CA THR A 30 -18.67 2.48 -11.04
C THR A 30 -17.59 3.55 -11.10
N PRO A 31 -17.93 4.82 -11.43
CA PRO A 31 -16.95 5.89 -11.50
C PRO A 31 -16.44 6.31 -10.12
N PHE A 32 -15.32 7.03 -10.10
CA PHE A 32 -14.86 7.74 -8.91
C PHE A 32 -15.95 8.72 -8.43
N ARG A 33 -16.20 8.75 -7.11
CA ARG A 33 -17.08 9.74 -6.49
C ARG A 33 -16.60 10.15 -5.10
N ILE A 34 -16.91 11.40 -4.76
CA ILE A 34 -16.69 11.99 -3.44
C ILE A 34 -18.02 11.98 -2.70
N GLU A 35 -18.06 11.35 -1.53
CA GLU A 35 -19.19 11.38 -0.61
C GLU A 35 -18.89 12.38 0.51
N LYS A 36 -19.59 13.48 0.51
CA LYS A 36 -19.45 14.53 1.51
C LYS A 36 -20.35 14.21 2.71
N LEU A 37 -19.73 14.05 3.88
CA LEU A 37 -20.42 13.81 5.15
C LEU A 37 -20.49 15.07 6.02
N ASP A 38 -19.53 15.99 5.81
CA ASP A 38 -19.42 17.25 6.55
C ASP A 38 -18.98 18.38 5.62
N PRO A 39 -19.47 19.63 5.80
CA PRO A 39 -19.04 20.78 5.01
C PRO A 39 -17.54 21.05 5.03
N ALA A 40 -16.81 20.70 6.11
CA ALA A 40 -15.37 20.88 6.22
C ALA A 40 -14.57 20.06 5.18
N LEU A 41 -15.18 19.06 4.52
CA LEU A 41 -14.55 18.35 3.42
C LEU A 41 -14.16 19.28 2.26
N ASP A 42 -14.92 20.34 2.02
CA ASP A 42 -14.66 21.30 0.95
C ASP A 42 -13.34 22.07 1.12
N ASP A 43 -12.81 22.14 2.36
CA ASP A 43 -11.50 22.73 2.66
C ASP A 43 -10.35 21.73 2.42
N ILE A 44 -10.67 20.46 2.21
CA ILE A 44 -9.71 19.35 2.08
C ILE A 44 -9.55 18.95 0.61
N ILE A 45 -10.66 18.81 -0.11
CA ILE A 45 -10.68 18.43 -1.52
C ILE A 45 -11.73 19.22 -2.29
N ALA A 46 -11.46 19.53 -3.56
CA ALA A 46 -12.45 20.17 -4.41
C ALA A 46 -13.60 19.18 -4.72
N PRO A 47 -14.87 19.62 -4.70
CA PRO A 47 -16.01 18.73 -4.98
C PRO A 47 -15.97 18.09 -6.38
N ASP A 48 -15.29 18.73 -7.33
CA ASP A 48 -15.11 18.32 -8.71
C ASP A 48 -13.71 17.74 -9.00
N ALA A 49 -12.94 17.41 -7.94
CA ALA A 49 -11.60 16.84 -8.09
C ALA A 49 -11.63 15.60 -8.97
N LYS A 50 -10.64 15.50 -9.87
CA LYS A 50 -10.51 14.39 -10.81
C LYS A 50 -9.48 13.39 -10.30
N LEU A 51 -9.82 12.11 -10.39
CA LEU A 51 -8.91 11.02 -10.14
C LEU A 51 -8.09 10.74 -11.40
N GLU A 52 -6.78 10.74 -11.28
CA GLU A 52 -5.85 10.37 -12.33
C GLU A 52 -5.41 8.92 -12.16
N ILE A 53 -5.38 8.14 -13.26
CA ILE A 53 -4.80 6.80 -13.28
C ILE A 53 -3.37 6.94 -13.80
N LEU A 54 -2.39 6.64 -12.94
CA LEU A 54 -0.97 6.74 -13.26
C LEU A 54 -0.40 5.40 -13.77
N GLY A 55 -1.09 4.30 -13.49
CA GLY A 55 -0.79 2.95 -13.97
C GLY A 55 -1.85 1.95 -13.51
N ASP A 56 -2.03 0.84 -14.26
CA ASP A 56 -3.14 -0.11 -14.07
C ASP A 56 -2.74 -1.59 -14.26
N ARG A 57 -1.44 -1.91 -14.30
CA ARG A 57 -0.93 -3.26 -14.61
C ARG A 57 0.02 -3.80 -13.56
N PHE A 58 -0.30 -3.55 -12.30
CA PHE A 58 0.45 -4.07 -11.17
C PHE A 58 -0.20 -5.35 -10.64
N ALA A 59 0.54 -6.08 -9.80
CA ALA A 59 -0.01 -7.29 -9.18
C ALA A 59 -0.64 -6.98 -7.82
N LEU A 60 0.09 -6.25 -6.93
CA LEU A 60 -0.42 -5.76 -5.64
C LEU A 60 0.41 -4.56 -5.20
N THR A 61 -0.07 -3.37 -5.53
CA THR A 61 0.61 -2.12 -5.13
C THR A 61 0.40 -1.82 -3.66
N GLU A 62 1.48 -1.39 -2.97
CA GLU A 62 1.55 -1.13 -1.55
C GLU A 62 2.53 -0.01 -1.20
N GLY A 63 2.48 0.44 0.05
CA GLY A 63 3.47 1.24 0.76
C GLY A 63 4.10 2.38 -0.03
N PRO A 64 3.33 3.34 -0.58
CA PRO A 64 3.91 4.43 -1.34
C PRO A 64 4.63 5.43 -0.43
N VAL A 65 5.73 6.01 -0.94
CA VAL A 65 6.44 7.11 -0.31
C VAL A 65 6.93 8.09 -1.37
N TRP A 66 6.72 9.38 -1.12
CA TRP A 66 7.22 10.44 -1.99
C TRP A 66 8.66 10.82 -1.62
N ILE A 67 9.54 10.80 -2.61
CA ILE A 67 10.92 11.28 -2.50
C ILE A 67 10.92 12.72 -3.00
N PRO A 68 11.24 13.71 -2.14
CA PRO A 68 11.23 15.12 -2.55
C PRO A 68 12.31 15.40 -3.60
N ALA A 69 12.08 16.45 -4.38
CA ALA A 69 13.07 16.96 -5.32
C ALA A 69 14.35 17.38 -4.60
N GLU A 70 15.49 17.02 -5.17
CA GLU A 70 16.80 17.53 -4.82
C GLU A 70 17.33 18.44 -5.94
N ALA A 71 18.41 19.18 -5.69
CA ALA A 71 18.97 20.09 -6.68
C ALA A 71 19.25 19.38 -8.03
N GLY A 72 18.53 19.79 -9.07
CA GLY A 72 18.66 19.25 -10.44
C GLY A 72 17.91 17.93 -10.70
N GLN A 73 17.09 17.44 -9.76
CA GLN A 73 16.27 16.24 -9.93
C GLN A 73 14.82 16.50 -9.54
N ASP A 74 13.88 15.98 -10.32
CA ASP A 74 12.46 16.00 -9.97
C ASP A 74 12.18 15.09 -8.77
N GLY A 75 11.19 15.47 -7.95
CA GLY A 75 10.64 14.54 -6.97
C GLY A 75 9.95 13.35 -7.66
N TYR A 76 9.87 12.23 -6.97
CA TYR A 76 9.29 11.00 -7.50
C TYR A 76 8.63 10.16 -6.40
N LEU A 77 7.72 9.29 -6.83
CA LEU A 77 7.10 8.31 -5.96
C LEU A 77 7.85 6.98 -6.03
N LEU A 78 8.11 6.38 -4.87
CA LEU A 78 8.41 4.97 -4.76
C LEU A 78 7.18 4.24 -4.22
N PHE A 79 6.92 3.04 -4.71
CA PHE A 79 5.88 2.18 -4.19
C PHE A 79 6.23 0.71 -4.42
N SER A 80 5.80 -0.15 -3.50
CA SER A 80 5.98 -1.58 -3.60
C SER A 80 4.96 -2.19 -4.57
N ASP A 81 5.39 -3.13 -5.43
CA ASP A 81 4.52 -4.17 -5.95
C ASP A 81 4.87 -5.45 -5.20
N ASN A 82 4.10 -5.72 -4.15
CA ASN A 82 4.39 -6.79 -3.21
C ASN A 82 4.45 -8.16 -3.90
N ALA A 83 3.50 -8.45 -4.79
CA ALA A 83 3.46 -9.75 -5.48
C ALA A 83 4.53 -9.89 -6.58
N ALA A 84 5.06 -8.78 -7.10
CA ALA A 84 6.17 -8.78 -8.07
C ALA A 84 7.54 -8.77 -7.39
N ASN A 85 7.62 -8.54 -6.09
CA ASN A 85 8.86 -8.42 -5.30
C ASN A 85 9.76 -7.27 -5.76
N VAL A 86 9.15 -6.15 -6.17
CA VAL A 86 9.86 -4.97 -6.66
C VAL A 86 9.37 -3.69 -5.98
N ILE A 87 10.24 -2.69 -5.92
CA ILE A 87 9.86 -1.30 -5.69
C ILE A 87 9.93 -0.59 -7.04
N TYR A 88 8.84 0.02 -7.44
CA TYR A 88 8.78 0.87 -8.63
C TYR A 88 9.08 2.32 -8.30
N LYS A 89 9.63 3.03 -9.30
CA LYS A 89 9.80 4.48 -9.31
C LYS A 89 8.90 5.08 -10.39
N TRP A 90 7.98 5.93 -9.96
CA TRP A 90 7.17 6.77 -10.83
C TRP A 90 7.63 8.22 -10.75
N THR A 91 7.88 8.85 -11.88
CA THR A 91 8.28 10.25 -11.99
C THR A 91 7.36 10.94 -12.99
N PRO A 92 6.87 12.16 -12.74
CA PRO A 92 6.05 12.90 -13.70
C PRO A 92 6.71 12.96 -15.08
N ASN A 93 5.94 12.68 -16.14
CA ASN A 93 6.37 12.75 -17.54
C ASN A 93 7.55 11.84 -17.91
N ARG A 94 7.80 10.78 -17.13
CA ARG A 94 8.83 9.76 -17.44
C ARG A 94 8.20 8.36 -17.40
N PRO A 95 8.76 7.40 -18.16
CA PRO A 95 8.35 6.01 -18.06
C PRO A 95 8.52 5.47 -16.63
N LEU A 96 7.60 4.60 -16.21
CA LEU A 96 7.74 3.83 -14.99
C LEU A 96 9.01 2.97 -15.06
N SER A 97 9.76 2.89 -13.97
CA SER A 97 10.97 2.09 -13.89
C SER A 97 11.04 1.28 -12.61
N VAL A 98 11.76 0.18 -12.61
CA VAL A 98 12.11 -0.57 -11.40
C VAL A 98 13.19 0.21 -10.65
N PHE A 99 12.96 0.46 -9.36
CA PHE A 99 13.92 1.08 -8.46
C PHE A 99 14.75 0.03 -7.72
N LEU A 100 14.09 -1.03 -7.23
CA LEU A 100 14.75 -2.11 -6.49
C LEU A 100 14.06 -3.45 -6.77
N GLU A 101 14.85 -4.43 -7.21
CA GLU A 101 14.43 -5.82 -7.33
C GLU A 101 14.66 -6.59 -6.02
N ASN A 102 13.94 -7.70 -5.86
CA ASN A 102 14.00 -8.55 -4.65
C ASN A 102 13.79 -7.73 -3.37
N SER A 103 12.81 -6.83 -3.40
CA SER A 103 12.61 -5.81 -2.39
C SER A 103 12.22 -6.36 -1.01
N GLY A 104 11.53 -7.50 -0.96
CA GLY A 104 11.03 -8.12 0.27
C GLY A 104 11.38 -9.59 0.43
N PHE A 105 11.96 -10.23 -0.60
CA PHE A 105 12.43 -11.61 -0.55
C PHE A 105 13.72 -11.78 -1.34
N THR A 106 14.75 -12.23 -0.64
CA THR A 106 16.08 -12.47 -1.19
C THR A 106 16.40 -13.97 -1.31
N GLY A 107 15.50 -14.83 -0.79
CA GLY A 107 15.64 -16.28 -0.83
C GLY A 107 15.31 -16.88 -2.20
N ARG A 108 15.44 -18.20 -2.30
CA ARG A 108 15.10 -18.98 -3.51
C ARG A 108 13.84 -19.82 -3.35
N ASP A 109 13.56 -20.29 -2.14
CA ASP A 109 12.40 -21.14 -1.83
C ASP A 109 11.25 -20.29 -1.27
N ASN A 110 10.23 -20.08 -2.11
CA ASN A 110 9.03 -19.31 -1.74
C ASN A 110 7.88 -20.19 -1.20
N SER A 111 8.11 -21.47 -0.94
CA SER A 111 7.06 -22.41 -0.47
C SER A 111 6.44 -21.99 0.86
N LYS A 112 7.19 -21.27 1.70
CA LYS A 112 6.79 -20.80 3.03
C LYS A 112 6.27 -19.36 3.03
N VAL A 113 6.39 -18.63 1.91
CA VAL A 113 6.01 -17.23 1.79
C VAL A 113 4.49 -17.10 1.80
N GLY A 114 3.98 -16.04 2.43
CA GLY A 114 2.57 -15.70 2.49
C GLY A 114 1.89 -15.66 1.13
N ALA A 115 0.60 -15.94 1.12
CA ALA A 115 -0.17 -15.96 -0.13
C ALA A 115 -1.63 -15.54 0.11
N GLN A 116 -2.20 -14.89 -0.88
CA GLN A 116 -3.65 -14.78 -1.00
C GLN A 116 -4.17 -15.94 -1.87
N THR A 117 -5.24 -16.58 -1.43
CA THR A 117 -5.85 -17.71 -2.12
C THR A 117 -7.26 -17.36 -2.59
N VAL A 118 -7.62 -17.87 -3.76
CA VAL A 118 -8.98 -17.81 -4.31
C VAL A 118 -9.43 -19.23 -4.62
N ALA A 119 -10.56 -19.64 -4.09
CA ALA A 119 -11.08 -21.01 -4.24
C ALA A 119 -10.04 -22.11 -3.91
N GLY A 120 -9.24 -21.89 -2.85
CA GLY A 120 -8.21 -22.83 -2.40
C GLY A 120 -6.92 -22.86 -3.23
N ARG A 121 -6.81 -22.02 -4.24
CA ARG A 121 -5.60 -21.90 -5.08
C ARG A 121 -4.86 -20.60 -4.77
N VAL A 122 -3.53 -20.65 -4.77
CA VAL A 122 -2.71 -19.43 -4.65
C VAL A 122 -2.98 -18.53 -5.85
N ALA A 123 -3.49 -17.34 -5.58
CA ALA A 123 -3.73 -16.30 -6.58
C ALA A 123 -2.50 -15.39 -6.73
N ILE A 124 -1.93 -14.94 -5.58
CA ILE A 124 -0.70 -14.16 -5.55
C ILE A 124 0.14 -14.57 -4.33
N LEU A 125 1.46 -14.41 -4.45
CA LEU A 125 2.40 -14.51 -3.33
C LEU A 125 2.60 -13.13 -2.72
N LEU A 126 2.65 -13.05 -1.39
CA LEU A 126 3.00 -11.84 -0.65
C LEU A 126 4.51 -11.84 -0.38
N ILE A 127 5.28 -11.69 -1.45
CA ILE A 127 6.72 -11.97 -1.49
C ILE A 127 7.59 -10.72 -1.36
N GLY A 128 7.05 -9.56 -1.71
CA GLY A 128 7.81 -8.31 -1.81
C GLY A 128 7.89 -7.50 -0.52
N SER A 129 8.43 -6.31 -0.66
CA SER A 129 8.27 -5.24 0.32
C SER A 129 6.80 -4.83 0.43
N ASN A 130 6.43 -4.25 1.59
CA ASN A 130 5.12 -3.67 1.79
C ASN A 130 5.25 -2.16 2.09
N GLY A 131 5.34 -1.73 3.33
CA GLY A 131 5.47 -0.34 3.72
C GLY A 131 6.84 0.26 3.38
N LEU A 132 6.82 1.51 2.91
CA LEU A 132 8.01 2.33 2.65
C LEU A 132 7.92 3.63 3.44
N ALA A 133 9.03 4.04 4.04
CA ALA A 133 9.15 5.33 4.71
C ALA A 133 10.55 5.94 4.47
N LEU A 134 10.71 7.23 4.77
CA LEU A 134 12.01 7.88 4.80
C LEU A 134 12.45 8.13 6.24
N ASP A 135 13.71 7.88 6.52
CA ASP A 135 14.32 8.37 7.75
C ASP A 135 14.66 9.88 7.66
N PRO A 136 15.01 10.54 8.78
CA PRO A 136 15.34 11.97 8.77
C PRO A 136 16.52 12.35 7.86
N GLN A 137 17.35 11.39 7.46
CA GLN A 137 18.46 11.57 6.50
C GLN A 137 18.05 11.31 5.06
N GLY A 138 16.75 11.05 4.80
CA GLY A 138 16.20 10.78 3.48
C GLY A 138 16.52 9.38 2.94
N ARG A 139 16.95 8.43 3.79
CA ARG A 139 17.19 7.04 3.38
C ARG A 139 15.89 6.23 3.45
N LEU A 140 15.72 5.32 2.51
CA LEU A 140 14.55 4.47 2.44
C LEU A 140 14.57 3.40 3.54
N VAL A 141 13.50 3.33 4.34
CA VAL A 141 13.24 2.27 5.30
C VAL A 141 12.08 1.42 4.78
N VAL A 142 12.24 0.10 4.81
CA VAL A 142 11.41 -0.87 4.09
C VAL A 142 11.00 -2.00 5.01
N THR A 143 9.72 -2.36 4.99
CA THR A 143 9.25 -3.63 5.54
C THR A 143 9.34 -4.71 4.47
N ALA A 144 10.18 -5.72 4.70
CA ALA A 144 10.38 -6.87 3.82
C ALA A 144 9.55 -8.05 4.32
N MET A 145 8.33 -8.20 3.77
CA MET A 145 7.34 -9.12 4.33
C MET A 145 7.82 -10.57 4.33
N ALA A 146 8.33 -11.06 3.22
CA ALA A 146 8.74 -12.47 3.10
C ALA A 146 10.11 -12.77 3.74
N ASP A 147 11.05 -11.83 3.74
CA ASP A 147 12.30 -11.95 4.50
C ASP A 147 12.07 -11.77 6.01
N ARG A 148 10.85 -11.27 6.39
CA ARG A 148 10.45 -11.09 7.80
C ARG A 148 11.35 -10.09 8.53
N THR A 149 11.74 -8.99 7.83
CA THR A 149 12.69 -8.00 8.33
C THR A 149 12.22 -6.58 8.06
N VAL A 150 12.74 -5.63 8.84
CA VAL A 150 12.75 -4.20 8.53
C VAL A 150 14.17 -3.81 8.21
N TYR A 151 14.41 -3.22 7.06
CA TYR A 151 15.75 -2.77 6.67
C TYR A 151 15.76 -1.33 6.20
N ARG A 152 16.94 -0.73 6.25
CA ARG A 152 17.22 0.57 5.64
C ARG A 152 18.11 0.37 4.42
N LEU A 153 17.75 1.01 3.32
CA LEU A 153 18.55 1.02 2.11
C LEU A 153 19.55 2.18 2.20
N GLU A 154 20.83 1.85 2.22
CA GLU A 154 21.92 2.80 2.27
C GLU A 154 22.19 3.40 0.88
N LYS A 155 22.90 4.54 0.83
CA LYS A 155 23.22 5.23 -0.44
C LYS A 155 24.09 4.41 -1.39
N ASP A 156 24.85 3.43 -0.87
CA ASP A 156 25.65 2.49 -1.66
C ASP A 156 24.86 1.25 -2.12
N GLY A 157 23.55 1.22 -1.86
CA GLY A 157 22.65 0.12 -2.22
C GLY A 157 22.65 -1.05 -1.23
N LYS A 158 23.45 -1.02 -0.18
CA LYS A 158 23.43 -2.06 0.85
C LYS A 158 22.18 -1.95 1.72
N ARG A 159 21.74 -3.08 2.27
CA ARG A 159 20.66 -3.17 3.23
C ARG A 159 21.23 -3.30 4.64
N THR A 160 20.90 -2.34 5.49
CA THR A 160 21.16 -2.42 6.93
C THR A 160 19.90 -2.94 7.61
N ILE A 161 19.97 -4.12 8.22
CA ILE A 161 18.84 -4.69 8.96
C ILE A 161 18.64 -3.86 10.24
N LEU A 162 17.45 -3.32 10.41
CA LEU A 162 17.04 -2.58 11.60
C LEU A 162 16.34 -3.47 12.62
N ALA A 163 15.56 -4.45 12.13
CA ALA A 163 14.87 -5.44 12.95
C ALA A 163 14.58 -6.71 12.13
N ASP A 164 14.83 -7.89 12.70
CA ASP A 164 14.52 -9.20 12.12
C ASP A 164 13.86 -10.15 13.12
N GLN A 165 13.88 -9.79 14.41
CA GLN A 165 13.35 -10.61 15.50
C GLN A 165 12.98 -9.76 16.72
N PHE A 166 12.14 -10.35 17.57
CA PHE A 166 11.82 -9.84 18.88
C PHE A 166 11.90 -11.00 19.89
N GLU A 167 12.65 -10.82 20.99
CA GLU A 167 12.90 -11.85 22.01
C GLU A 167 13.40 -13.19 21.41
N GLY A 168 14.28 -13.13 20.42
CA GLY A 168 14.86 -14.30 19.76
C GLY A 168 13.92 -15.01 18.78
N LYS A 169 12.75 -14.45 18.48
CA LYS A 169 11.76 -15.00 17.55
C LYS A 169 11.60 -14.09 16.34
N ARG A 170 11.63 -14.65 15.14
CA ARG A 170 11.43 -13.90 13.91
C ARG A 170 10.01 -13.35 13.82
N PHE A 171 9.89 -12.15 13.24
CA PHE A 171 8.59 -11.55 12.90
C PHE A 171 7.76 -12.47 11.99
N ASN A 172 6.46 -12.23 11.92
CA ASN A 172 5.55 -12.97 11.04
C ASN A 172 5.61 -12.46 9.59
N GLY A 173 5.52 -11.14 9.43
CA GLY A 173 5.59 -10.45 8.14
C GLY A 173 5.41 -8.96 8.37
N PRO A 174 6.51 -8.19 8.55
CA PRO A 174 6.45 -6.73 8.68
C PRO A 174 5.66 -6.12 7.53
N ASN A 175 4.67 -5.27 7.88
CA ASN A 175 3.67 -4.77 6.95
C ASN A 175 3.82 -3.26 6.69
N ASP A 176 3.17 -2.39 7.45
CA ASP A 176 3.28 -0.93 7.24
C ASP A 176 4.29 -0.29 8.22
N ILE A 177 4.72 0.94 7.91
CA ILE A 177 5.84 1.59 8.59
C ILE A 177 5.71 3.11 8.58
N VAL A 178 6.12 3.74 9.68
CA VAL A 178 6.31 5.19 9.76
C VAL A 178 7.58 5.49 10.56
N VAL A 179 8.29 6.55 10.17
CA VAL A 179 9.49 7.02 10.86
C VAL A 179 9.22 8.40 11.43
N LYS A 180 9.52 8.56 12.71
CA LYS A 180 9.43 9.83 13.45
C LYS A 180 10.60 10.75 13.12
N SER A 181 10.45 12.03 13.34
CA SER A 181 11.47 13.05 13.03
C SER A 181 12.81 12.89 13.79
N ASP A 182 12.80 12.15 14.90
CA ASP A 182 14.01 11.79 15.66
C ASP A 182 14.66 10.47 15.22
N GLY A 183 14.06 9.78 14.24
CA GLY A 183 14.56 8.50 13.69
C GLY A 183 13.95 7.25 14.33
N ALA A 184 13.05 7.38 15.30
CA ALA A 184 12.31 6.25 15.84
C ALA A 184 11.43 5.62 14.73
N VAL A 185 11.53 4.30 14.55
CA VAL A 185 10.82 3.55 13.50
C VAL A 185 9.69 2.76 14.14
N TYR A 186 8.45 3.01 13.71
CA TYR A 186 7.28 2.23 14.10
C TYR A 186 6.83 1.38 12.93
N PHE A 187 6.58 0.09 13.16
CA PHE A 187 6.09 -0.82 12.13
C PHE A 187 5.09 -1.83 12.69
N THR A 188 4.26 -2.36 11.82
CA THR A 188 3.33 -3.43 12.13
C THR A 188 3.85 -4.76 11.62
N ASP A 189 3.57 -5.84 12.35
CA ASP A 189 3.88 -7.22 11.99
C ASP A 189 2.60 -8.05 11.92
N SER A 190 2.32 -8.62 10.77
CA SER A 190 1.10 -9.38 10.50
C SER A 190 1.41 -10.81 10.05
N VAL A 191 0.47 -11.72 10.21
CA VAL A 191 0.63 -13.13 9.81
C VAL A 191 0.67 -13.35 8.30
N TRP A 192 0.46 -12.31 7.50
CA TRP A 192 0.36 -12.46 6.03
C TRP A 192 1.69 -12.77 5.35
N GLY A 193 2.82 -12.57 6.02
CA GLY A 193 4.14 -13.02 5.53
C GLY A 193 4.31 -14.54 5.54
N LEU A 194 3.42 -15.28 6.20
CA LEU A 194 3.46 -16.71 6.37
C LEU A 194 2.43 -17.43 5.51
N ARG A 195 2.80 -18.56 4.89
CA ARG A 195 1.94 -19.36 4.00
C ARG A 195 0.64 -19.81 4.66
N GLY A 196 0.72 -20.29 5.88
CA GLY A 196 -0.40 -20.76 6.69
C GLY A 196 -0.99 -19.69 7.59
N ALA A 197 -0.59 -18.43 7.43
CA ALA A 197 -1.02 -17.30 8.26
C ALA A 197 -0.86 -17.61 9.77
N ALA A 198 -1.90 -17.42 10.59
CA ALA A 198 -1.83 -17.66 12.04
C ALA A 198 -1.57 -19.12 12.41
N ALA A 199 -1.91 -20.07 11.53
CA ALA A 199 -1.72 -21.51 11.72
C ALA A 199 -0.42 -22.04 11.10
N ASP A 200 0.46 -21.17 10.58
CA ASP A 200 1.69 -21.60 9.91
C ASP A 200 2.66 -22.29 10.89
N PRO A 201 3.17 -23.48 10.58
CA PRO A 201 4.12 -24.19 11.43
C PRO A 201 5.48 -23.45 11.56
N ASN A 202 5.79 -22.52 10.67
CA ASN A 202 7.00 -21.69 10.74
C ASN A 202 6.78 -20.37 11.52
N ARG A 203 5.61 -20.19 12.12
CA ARG A 203 5.32 -19.04 12.97
C ARG A 203 6.08 -19.16 14.28
N GLU A 204 7.03 -18.25 14.51
CA GLU A 204 7.84 -18.22 15.71
C GLU A 204 7.26 -17.27 16.77
N LEU A 205 6.91 -16.03 16.34
CA LEU A 205 6.25 -15.05 17.19
C LEU A 205 4.75 -15.40 17.27
N PRO A 206 4.21 -15.79 18.44
CA PRO A 206 2.86 -16.39 18.53
C PRO A 206 1.72 -15.37 18.45
N TYR A 207 2.02 -14.10 18.24
CA TYR A 207 1.07 -13.00 18.07
C TYR A 207 1.49 -12.08 16.94
N SER A 208 0.56 -11.27 16.44
CA SER A 208 0.83 -10.13 15.57
C SER A 208 0.95 -8.88 16.44
N GLY A 209 1.84 -7.96 16.11
CA GLY A 209 2.09 -6.80 16.93
C GLY A 209 2.46 -5.56 16.14
N PHE A 210 2.60 -4.44 16.85
CA PHE A 210 3.28 -3.27 16.32
C PHE A 210 4.43 -2.90 17.26
N PHE A 211 5.51 -2.45 16.68
CA PHE A 211 6.82 -2.37 17.34
C PHE A 211 7.46 -1.01 17.12
N LEU A 212 8.34 -0.65 18.04
CA LEU A 212 9.28 0.46 17.96
C LEU A 212 10.68 -0.09 17.76
N VAL A 213 11.43 0.46 16.80
CA VAL A 213 12.89 0.30 16.70
C VAL A 213 13.53 1.64 16.98
N LYS A 214 14.33 1.71 18.04
CA LYS A 214 15.09 2.90 18.41
C LYS A 214 16.44 2.48 19.01
N ASP A 215 17.52 3.11 18.57
CA ASP A 215 18.90 2.85 19.07
C ASP A 215 19.29 1.36 19.04
N GLY A 216 18.88 0.63 17.98
CA GLY A 216 19.13 -0.79 17.82
C GLY A 216 18.28 -1.70 18.70
N LYS A 217 17.37 -1.16 19.50
CA LYS A 217 16.44 -1.93 20.34
C LYS A 217 15.07 -2.04 19.68
N VAL A 218 14.51 -3.26 19.69
CA VAL A 218 13.11 -3.52 19.32
C VAL A 218 12.27 -3.60 20.59
N THR A 219 11.14 -2.91 20.60
CA THR A 219 10.19 -2.89 21.72
C THR A 219 8.78 -3.20 21.19
N LEU A 220 8.09 -4.16 21.79
CA LEU A 220 6.67 -4.41 21.50
C LEU A 220 5.84 -3.30 22.15
N LEU A 221 4.97 -2.66 21.36
CA LEU A 221 4.08 -1.60 21.83
C LEU A 221 2.65 -2.08 22.05
N GLY A 222 2.23 -3.14 21.36
CA GLY A 222 0.90 -3.74 21.47
C GLY A 222 0.61 -4.72 20.34
N GLY A 223 -0.57 -5.33 20.35
CA GLY A 223 -0.95 -6.28 19.31
C GLY A 223 -2.10 -7.20 19.71
N ASP A 224 -2.24 -8.36 19.04
CA ASP A 224 -3.30 -9.32 19.30
C ASP A 224 -3.13 -10.08 20.63
N LYS A 225 -1.95 -10.01 21.22
CA LYS A 225 -1.71 -10.50 22.59
C LYS A 225 -2.57 -9.77 23.61
N ASP A 226 -2.74 -8.45 23.40
CA ASP A 226 -3.49 -7.58 24.33
C ASP A 226 -4.92 -7.33 23.85
N THR A 227 -5.17 -7.48 22.55
CA THR A 227 -6.47 -7.28 21.90
C THR A 227 -6.73 -8.45 20.97
N PRO A 228 -7.42 -9.51 21.41
CA PRO A 228 -7.70 -10.69 20.61
C PRO A 228 -8.37 -10.34 19.26
N GLY A 229 -7.85 -10.90 18.17
CA GLY A 229 -8.29 -10.61 16.81
C GLY A 229 -7.73 -9.31 16.22
N ALA A 230 -6.83 -8.62 16.93
CA ALA A 230 -6.05 -7.54 16.36
C ALA A 230 -5.06 -8.13 15.34
N SER A 231 -5.16 -7.66 14.10
CA SER A 231 -4.12 -7.90 13.10
C SER A 231 -3.62 -6.52 12.67
N PRO A 232 -2.55 -5.99 13.33
CA PRO A 232 -2.05 -4.68 13.00
C PRO A 232 -1.70 -4.58 11.51
N ASN A 233 -2.14 -3.47 10.87
CA ASN A 233 -1.90 -3.19 9.47
C ASN A 233 -1.40 -1.76 9.32
N GLY A 234 -2.18 -0.80 8.83
CA GLY A 234 -1.76 0.57 8.67
C GLY A 234 -1.27 1.23 9.96
N ILE A 235 -0.25 2.07 9.85
CA ILE A 235 0.35 2.81 10.96
C ILE A 235 0.77 4.21 10.51
N THR A 236 0.50 5.25 11.31
CA THR A 236 0.93 6.62 11.03
C THR A 236 1.02 7.46 12.30
N LEU A 237 1.73 8.59 12.21
CA LEU A 237 1.87 9.57 13.30
C LEU A 237 0.95 10.77 13.07
N SER A 238 0.54 11.45 14.15
CA SER A 238 -0.01 12.80 14.05
C SER A 238 1.05 13.81 13.57
N PRO A 239 0.66 14.98 13.02
CA PRO A 239 1.63 15.97 12.51
C PRO A 239 2.62 16.46 13.55
N ASP A 240 2.18 16.58 14.81
CA ASP A 240 2.99 17.00 15.96
C ASP A 240 3.72 15.82 16.65
N GLU A 241 3.57 14.61 16.11
CA GLU A 241 4.17 13.36 16.59
C GLU A 241 3.81 13.00 18.05
N LYS A 242 2.68 13.50 18.55
CA LYS A 242 2.19 13.15 19.90
C LYS A 242 1.31 11.92 19.92
N TYR A 243 0.76 11.53 18.77
CA TYR A 243 -0.12 10.39 18.64
C TYR A 243 0.36 9.42 17.60
N LEU A 244 0.22 8.12 17.91
CA LEU A 244 0.37 7.01 16.97
C LEU A 244 -1.02 6.44 16.65
N TYR A 245 -1.34 6.35 15.37
CA TYR A 245 -2.54 5.68 14.88
C TYR A 245 -2.15 4.31 14.32
N VAL A 246 -2.86 3.26 14.73
CA VAL A 246 -2.60 1.89 14.29
C VAL A 246 -3.92 1.19 14.02
N THR A 247 -4.04 0.52 12.88
CA THR A 247 -5.11 -0.45 12.68
C THR A 247 -4.86 -1.65 13.59
N ALA A 248 -5.77 -1.91 14.51
CA ALA A 248 -5.69 -3.04 15.41
C ALA A 248 -7.10 -3.60 15.64
N GLY A 249 -7.19 -4.88 15.89
CA GLY A 249 -8.37 -5.65 16.24
C GLY A 249 -9.68 -5.28 15.57
N ALA A 250 -10.42 -6.27 15.10
CA ALA A 250 -11.78 -6.15 14.53
C ALA A 250 -11.97 -4.98 13.54
N ARG A 251 -10.89 -4.58 12.82
CA ARG A 251 -10.89 -3.48 11.85
C ARG A 251 -11.20 -2.11 12.47
N ARG A 252 -10.59 -1.79 13.60
CA ARG A 252 -10.61 -0.47 14.21
C ARG A 252 -9.27 0.22 14.08
N THR A 253 -9.28 1.53 13.92
CA THR A 253 -8.07 2.36 14.09
C THR A 253 -8.02 2.84 15.54
N LEU A 254 -6.96 2.48 16.24
CA LEU A 254 -6.68 2.95 17.59
C LEU A 254 -5.74 4.15 17.53
N ARG A 255 -5.90 5.08 18.47
CA ARG A 255 -4.98 6.18 18.73
C ARG A 255 -4.32 5.98 20.09
N TYR A 256 -3.00 6.07 20.10
CA TYR A 256 -2.15 6.00 21.29
C TYR A 256 -1.47 7.33 21.53
N ASP A 257 -1.24 7.68 22.80
CA ASP A 257 -0.35 8.78 23.19
C ASP A 257 1.10 8.29 23.12
N ILE A 258 2.00 9.08 22.51
CA ILE A 258 3.44 8.78 22.46
C ILE A 258 4.12 9.42 23.66
N LEU A 259 4.90 8.63 24.40
CA LEU A 259 5.68 9.05 25.56
C LEU A 259 7.04 9.62 25.16
N ALA A 260 7.76 10.20 26.12
CA ALA A 260 9.06 10.82 25.88
C ALA A 260 10.16 9.83 25.43
N ASP A 261 10.00 8.54 25.72
CA ASP A 261 10.88 7.44 25.28
C ASP A 261 10.41 6.78 23.98
N ASP A 262 9.42 7.38 23.28
CA ASP A 262 8.76 6.90 22.09
C ASP A 262 7.92 5.61 22.26
N THR A 263 7.77 5.10 23.48
CA THR A 263 6.76 4.10 23.76
C THR A 263 5.36 4.72 23.76
N VAL A 264 4.31 3.90 23.82
CA VAL A 264 2.94 4.37 23.70
C VAL A 264 2.08 3.94 24.88
N THR A 265 1.02 4.71 25.14
CA THR A 265 0.03 4.45 26.19
C THR A 265 -1.38 4.87 25.75
N ASN A 266 -2.38 4.62 26.58
CA ASN A 266 -3.76 5.09 26.43
C ASN A 266 -4.42 4.74 25.09
N GLY A 267 -4.15 3.55 24.53
CA GLY A 267 -4.77 3.11 23.29
C GLY A 267 -6.30 3.14 23.35
N LYS A 268 -6.94 3.92 22.46
CA LYS A 268 -8.40 4.10 22.39
C LYS A 268 -8.88 3.98 20.96
N PRO A 269 -10.07 3.41 20.70
CA PRO A 269 -10.72 3.50 19.41
C PRO A 269 -10.84 4.97 18.96
N PHE A 270 -10.43 5.24 17.72
CA PHE A 270 -10.48 6.57 17.11
C PHE A 270 -11.37 6.58 15.86
N VAL A 271 -11.27 5.54 15.04
CA VAL A 271 -12.14 5.30 13.90
C VAL A 271 -12.65 3.87 13.99
N GLU A 272 -13.96 3.68 13.89
CA GLU A 272 -14.59 2.35 13.97
C GLU A 272 -14.31 1.49 12.72
N ASP A 273 -13.98 2.10 11.58
CA ASP A 273 -13.47 1.40 10.40
C ASP A 273 -11.96 1.14 10.56
N GLY A 274 -11.55 -0.11 10.34
CA GLY A 274 -10.15 -0.47 10.23
C GLY A 274 -9.59 -0.04 8.88
N SER A 275 -8.29 0.10 8.83
CA SER A 275 -7.56 0.54 7.64
C SER A 275 -6.57 -0.53 7.19
N ASP A 276 -6.38 -0.63 5.88
CA ASP A 276 -5.16 -1.20 5.31
C ASP A 276 -4.02 -0.22 5.56
N GLY A 277 -3.76 0.74 4.70
CA GLY A 277 -2.83 1.83 4.98
C GLY A 277 -3.52 3.10 5.47
N MET A 278 -2.78 4.02 6.08
CA MET A 278 -3.28 5.31 6.54
C MET A 278 -2.24 6.42 6.46
N ARG A 279 -2.69 7.66 6.32
CA ARG A 279 -1.84 8.87 6.35
C ARG A 279 -2.60 10.02 7.01
N VAL A 280 -1.87 11.08 7.33
CA VAL A 280 -2.44 12.32 7.88
C VAL A 280 -2.04 13.53 7.03
N ASP A 281 -2.86 14.57 7.04
CA ASP A 281 -2.50 15.89 6.53
C ASP A 281 -1.98 16.80 7.66
N THR A 282 -1.45 17.97 7.31
CA THR A 282 -0.89 18.92 8.29
C THR A 282 -1.94 19.55 9.23
N LYS A 283 -3.24 19.41 8.93
CA LYS A 283 -4.34 19.80 9.81
C LYS A 283 -4.70 18.68 10.79
N GLY A 284 -4.08 17.49 10.68
CA GLY A 284 -4.33 16.34 11.53
C GLY A 284 -5.52 15.47 11.08
N ASN A 285 -6.09 15.71 9.90
CA ASN A 285 -7.12 14.80 9.38
C ASN A 285 -6.49 13.46 9.03
N LEU A 286 -7.12 12.38 9.48
CA LEU A 286 -6.68 11.01 9.23
C LEU A 286 -7.40 10.44 8.00
N TYR A 287 -6.62 9.89 7.09
CA TYR A 287 -7.06 9.19 5.88
C TYR A 287 -6.85 7.70 6.09
N THR A 288 -7.92 6.91 5.98
CA THR A 288 -7.89 5.45 6.17
C THR A 288 -8.42 4.74 4.93
N THR A 289 -7.71 3.71 4.45
CA THR A 289 -8.13 2.90 3.30
C THR A 289 -8.98 1.71 3.74
N SER A 290 -9.85 1.20 2.85
CA SER A 290 -10.68 0.04 3.17
C SER A 290 -9.97 -1.31 3.03
N GLY A 291 -8.82 -1.38 2.36
CA GLY A 291 -8.11 -2.62 2.04
C GLY A 291 -8.85 -3.57 1.09
N GLY A 292 -10.14 -3.33 0.86
CA GLY A 292 -11.03 -4.20 0.10
C GLY A 292 -11.49 -3.61 -1.23
N THR A 293 -12.27 -4.40 -1.97
CA THR A 293 -12.95 -4.01 -3.20
C THR A 293 -14.45 -3.91 -2.94
N PRO A 294 -15.12 -2.79 -3.30
CA PRO A 294 -14.58 -1.56 -3.91
C PRO A 294 -13.68 -0.78 -2.97
N GLY A 295 -12.61 -0.18 -3.53
CA GLY A 295 -11.68 0.64 -2.77
C GLY A 295 -12.34 1.92 -2.26
N ARG A 296 -12.04 2.28 -1.01
CA ARG A 296 -12.55 3.49 -0.35
C ARG A 296 -11.49 4.10 0.55
N ILE A 297 -11.45 5.42 0.60
CA ILE A 297 -10.68 6.17 1.59
C ILE A 297 -11.66 6.99 2.42
N GLN A 298 -11.61 6.86 3.74
CA GLN A 298 -12.34 7.71 4.67
C GLN A 298 -11.43 8.83 5.18
N ILE A 299 -11.96 10.03 5.27
CA ILE A 299 -11.30 11.20 5.85
C ILE A 299 -12.00 11.53 7.16
N THR A 300 -11.23 11.58 8.23
CA THR A 300 -11.72 11.80 9.61
C THR A 300 -10.97 12.97 10.23
N SER A 301 -11.67 13.87 10.91
CA SER A 301 -11.07 15.04 11.57
C SER A 301 -10.19 14.64 12.77
N PRO A 302 -9.34 15.53 13.29
CA PRO A 302 -8.55 15.26 14.51
C PRO A 302 -9.38 14.89 15.75
N GLU A 303 -10.66 15.28 15.78
CA GLU A 303 -11.62 14.97 16.85
C GLU A 303 -12.33 13.63 16.65
N GLY A 304 -12.06 12.92 15.53
CA GLY A 304 -12.68 11.63 15.22
C GLY A 304 -13.99 11.73 14.43
N LYS A 305 -14.35 12.91 13.90
CA LYS A 305 -15.57 13.10 13.11
C LYS A 305 -15.34 12.70 11.65
N PRO A 306 -16.13 11.81 11.03
CA PRO A 306 -16.07 11.52 9.60
C PRO A 306 -16.42 12.77 8.78
N LEU A 307 -15.52 13.19 7.89
CA LEU A 307 -15.69 14.35 7.01
C LEU A 307 -16.19 13.96 5.63
N GLY A 308 -15.73 12.83 5.11
CA GLY A 308 -16.13 12.34 3.81
C GLY A 308 -15.48 11.02 3.41
N ARG A 309 -15.89 10.51 2.26
CA ARG A 309 -15.35 9.27 1.69
C ARG A 309 -15.05 9.44 0.21
N LEU A 310 -13.90 8.93 -0.21
CA LEU A 310 -13.48 8.84 -1.60
C LEU A 310 -13.71 7.41 -2.07
N HIS A 311 -14.66 7.19 -2.96
CA HIS A 311 -14.96 5.87 -3.52
C HIS A 311 -14.20 5.72 -4.82
N LEU A 312 -13.28 4.75 -4.85
CA LEU A 312 -12.45 4.49 -6.03
C LEU A 312 -13.29 3.83 -7.15
N PRO A 313 -12.93 4.07 -8.41
CA PRO A 313 -13.66 3.51 -9.54
C PRO A 313 -13.55 1.97 -9.54
N GLN A 314 -14.57 1.31 -10.05
CA GLN A 314 -14.52 -0.12 -10.33
C GLN A 314 -14.63 -0.31 -11.84
N PRO A 315 -13.57 -0.79 -12.52
CA PRO A 315 -13.59 -1.06 -13.94
C PRO A 315 -14.59 -2.16 -14.29
N ASP A 316 -15.07 -2.14 -15.54
CA ASP A 316 -15.88 -3.20 -16.12
C ASP A 316 -15.06 -4.44 -16.45
N GLY A 317 -15.75 -5.58 -16.54
CA GLY A 317 -15.20 -6.82 -17.07
C GLY A 317 -14.77 -7.85 -16.02
N GLU A 318 -14.60 -9.08 -16.49
CA GLU A 318 -14.04 -10.20 -15.72
C GLU A 318 -12.91 -10.87 -16.54
N PRO A 319 -11.77 -11.26 -15.95
CA PRO A 319 -11.40 -11.04 -14.54
C PRO A 319 -11.11 -9.56 -14.27
N ARG A 320 -11.75 -9.02 -13.27
CA ARG A 320 -11.66 -7.59 -12.93
C ARG A 320 -10.24 -7.16 -12.60
N PRO A 321 -9.72 -6.06 -13.18
CA PRO A 321 -8.70 -5.30 -12.51
C PRO A 321 -9.22 -4.90 -11.13
N ARG A 322 -8.52 -5.31 -10.07
CA ARG A 322 -8.98 -5.05 -8.70
C ARG A 322 -8.54 -3.64 -8.29
N VAL A 323 -9.49 -2.73 -8.16
CA VAL A 323 -9.27 -1.41 -7.56
C VAL A 323 -9.74 -1.47 -6.11
N CYS A 324 -8.87 -1.94 -5.25
CA CYS A 324 -9.00 -1.80 -3.80
C CYS A 324 -8.33 -0.47 -3.36
N ALA A 325 -8.27 -0.16 -2.09
CA ALA A 325 -7.44 0.92 -1.56
C ALA A 325 -6.51 0.30 -0.52
N THR A 326 -5.22 0.14 -0.85
CA THR A 326 -4.26 -0.48 0.04
C THR A 326 -3.56 0.56 0.92
N ASN A 327 -2.88 1.54 0.32
CA ASN A 327 -2.14 2.54 1.06
C ASN A 327 -2.12 3.88 0.29
N MET A 328 -1.50 4.91 0.84
CA MET A 328 -1.38 6.21 0.19
C MET A 328 -0.16 6.99 0.67
N ALA A 329 0.25 8.02 -0.09
CA ALA A 329 1.26 8.99 0.31
C ALA A 329 0.91 10.36 -0.23
N PHE A 330 1.22 11.39 0.54
CA PHE A 330 1.24 12.75 0.03
C PHE A 330 2.56 13.03 -0.69
N GLY A 331 2.50 13.85 -1.74
CA GLY A 331 3.66 14.18 -2.55
C GLY A 331 3.44 15.42 -3.41
N ASP A 332 4.15 15.50 -4.52
CA ASP A 332 4.39 16.67 -5.35
C ASP A 332 5.32 17.70 -4.64
N ALA A 333 5.69 18.76 -5.34
CA ALA A 333 6.57 19.80 -4.80
C ALA A 333 5.94 20.54 -3.61
N ASP A 334 4.61 20.61 -3.58
CA ASP A 334 3.81 21.30 -2.56
C ASP A 334 3.07 20.38 -1.58
N ASP A 335 3.34 19.07 -1.61
CA ASP A 335 2.74 18.04 -0.76
C ASP A 335 1.21 17.97 -0.81
N ARG A 336 0.60 18.33 -1.95
CA ARG A 336 -0.85 18.30 -2.15
C ARG A 336 -1.31 17.22 -3.14
N GLY A 337 -0.40 16.45 -3.71
CA GLY A 337 -0.74 15.25 -4.47
C GLY A 337 -0.97 14.09 -3.53
N LEU A 338 -2.15 13.50 -3.51
CA LEU A 338 -2.44 12.26 -2.80
C LEU A 338 -2.27 11.09 -3.78
N TYR A 339 -1.21 10.33 -3.64
CA TYR A 339 -0.94 9.12 -4.40
C TYR A 339 -1.53 7.93 -3.67
N ILE A 340 -2.27 7.07 -4.38
CA ILE A 340 -3.03 5.97 -3.80
C ILE A 340 -2.59 4.68 -4.50
N THR A 341 -2.07 3.74 -3.73
CA THR A 341 -1.90 2.36 -4.18
C THR A 341 -3.23 1.63 -4.06
N ALA A 342 -3.64 0.97 -5.14
CA ALA A 342 -4.98 0.46 -5.25
C ALA A 342 -5.03 -0.94 -5.91
N CYS A 343 -4.41 -1.95 -5.28
CA CYS A 343 -4.18 -3.30 -5.81
C CYS A 343 -3.45 -3.24 -7.16
N THR A 344 -4.17 -3.37 -8.27
CA THR A 344 -3.58 -3.36 -9.61
C THR A 344 -3.33 -1.97 -10.19
N HIS A 345 -3.65 -0.91 -9.43
CA HIS A 345 -3.60 0.47 -9.90
C HIS A 345 -2.71 1.36 -9.02
N LEU A 346 -2.13 2.37 -9.65
CA LEU A 346 -1.59 3.57 -9.01
C LEU A 346 -2.44 4.76 -9.44
N LEU A 347 -2.99 5.47 -8.46
CA LEU A 347 -3.93 6.57 -8.67
C LEU A 347 -3.40 7.85 -8.03
N LYS A 348 -3.90 9.00 -8.49
CA LYS A 348 -3.56 10.31 -7.92
C LYS A 348 -4.78 11.21 -7.81
N LEU A 349 -4.87 11.96 -6.71
CA LEU A 349 -5.81 13.04 -6.49
C LEU A 349 -5.08 14.32 -6.12
N ARG A 350 -5.63 15.46 -6.51
CA ARG A 350 -5.17 16.77 -6.06
C ARG A 350 -5.97 17.22 -4.86
N MET A 351 -5.27 17.48 -3.74
CA MET A 351 -5.86 17.94 -2.49
C MET A 351 -5.69 19.46 -2.34
N LYS A 352 -6.54 20.08 -1.51
CA LYS A 352 -6.40 21.49 -1.09
C LYS A 352 -5.48 21.63 0.12
N VAL A 353 -5.40 20.59 0.96
CA VAL A 353 -4.54 20.53 2.14
C VAL A 353 -3.16 20.02 1.79
N VAL A 354 -2.20 20.35 2.64
CA VAL A 354 -0.82 19.85 2.59
C VAL A 354 -0.73 18.57 3.41
N GLY A 355 -0.14 17.53 2.86
CA GLY A 355 0.10 16.28 3.56
C GLY A 355 1.33 16.32 4.46
N VAL A 356 1.40 15.40 5.42
CA VAL A 356 2.59 15.18 6.25
C VAL A 356 3.56 14.27 5.51
N ARG A 357 4.83 14.67 5.41
CA ARG A 357 5.92 13.82 4.92
C ARG A 357 6.50 13.00 6.07
N PRO A 358 6.72 11.69 5.88
CA PRO A 358 7.42 10.86 6.86
C PRO A 358 8.79 11.44 7.22
N GLY A 359 9.20 11.28 8.49
CA GLY A 359 10.48 11.78 8.99
C GLY A 359 10.56 13.29 9.20
N ARG A 360 9.42 14.01 9.12
CA ARG A 360 9.32 15.46 9.40
C ARG A 360 8.21 15.74 10.40
N ARG A 361 8.51 16.63 11.33
CA ARG A 361 7.54 17.20 12.28
C ARG A 361 6.96 18.50 11.73
N TYR A 362 5.67 18.75 11.99
CA TYR A 362 4.93 19.94 11.57
C TYR A 362 4.36 20.70 12.78
#